data_cbd958047f3e2497abed88d7b25e5b3d
#
_entry.id   cbd958047f3e2497abed88d7b25e5b3d
#
_cell.length_a   1.000
_cell.length_b   1.000
_cell.length_c   1.000
_cell.angle_alpha   90.00
_cell.angle_beta   90.00
_cell.angle_gamma   90.00
#
_symmetry.space_group_name_H-M   'P 1'
#
loop_
_entity.id
_entity.type
_entity.pdbx_description
1 polymer ?
#
loop_
_entity_poly.entity_id
_entity_poly.type
_entity_poly.pdbx_seq_one_letter_code
_entity_poly.pdbx_strand_id
1 'polypeptide(L)'
;MFALADINSFYASCEKVFRPNLRNEPVIVLSNNDGCVIARSPEAKALGIRMGQPWFQVRQMRLEKKIHVFSSNYALYHSMSQRVMAVLESLSPAVEPYSIDEMFIDLRGINHCISPEFFGHQLREQVKSWTGLTMGEGIAPTKTLAKSAQWATKQWPQFSGVVALTAENRNR
;
A
#
# COMPACT_ATOMS: atom_id res chain seq x y z
N MET A 1 6.22 12.57 16.41
CA MET A 1 6.50 12.03 15.06
C MET A 1 5.45 11.00 14.72
N PHE A 2 5.01 10.96 13.46
CA PHE A 2 3.97 10.05 12.96
C PHE A 2 4.48 9.31 11.73
N ALA A 3 4.09 8.05 11.60
CA ALA A 3 4.23 7.31 10.34
C ALA A 3 2.86 7.14 9.70
N LEU A 4 2.82 7.22 8.37
CA LEU A 4 1.68 6.77 7.57
C LEU A 4 2.11 5.54 6.80
N ALA A 5 1.48 4.42 7.09
CA ALA A 5 1.62 3.17 6.34
C ALA A 5 0.49 3.08 5.31
N ASP A 6 0.82 2.81 4.07
CA ASP A 6 -0.11 2.68 2.93
C ASP A 6 0.19 1.37 2.19
N ILE A 7 -0.79 0.50 2.10
CA ILE A 7 -0.64 -0.80 1.43
C ILE A 7 -0.64 -0.59 -0.08
N ASN A 8 0.40 -1.07 -0.75
CA ASN A 8 0.59 -0.86 -2.18
C ASN A 8 -0.46 -1.62 -3.00
N SER A 9 -1.16 -0.90 -3.90
CA SER A 9 -2.16 -1.48 -4.82
C SER A 9 -3.11 -2.44 -4.10
N PHE A 10 -3.73 -2.00 -3.02
CA PHE A 10 -4.29 -2.84 -1.97
C PHE A 10 -5.20 -3.96 -2.49
N TYR A 11 -6.27 -3.65 -3.21
CA TYR A 11 -7.23 -4.67 -3.66
C TYR A 11 -6.59 -5.67 -4.61
N ALA A 12 -5.79 -5.21 -5.56
CA ALA A 12 -5.08 -6.08 -6.48
C ALA A 12 -4.05 -6.96 -5.74
N SER A 13 -3.37 -6.40 -4.75
CA SER A 13 -2.42 -7.14 -3.92
C SER A 13 -3.11 -8.21 -3.06
N CYS A 14 -4.29 -7.94 -2.51
CA CYS A 14 -5.10 -8.92 -1.79
C CYS A 14 -5.45 -10.13 -2.67
N GLU A 15 -5.84 -9.90 -3.92
CA GLU A 15 -6.14 -10.97 -4.87
C GLU A 15 -4.88 -11.79 -5.21
N LYS A 16 -3.73 -11.13 -5.36
CA LYS A 16 -2.46 -11.80 -5.66
C LYS A 16 -1.96 -12.68 -4.52
N VAL A 17 -2.21 -12.31 -3.26
CA VAL A 17 -1.74 -13.07 -2.09
C VAL A 17 -2.17 -14.53 -2.15
N PHE A 18 -3.39 -14.81 -2.58
CA PHE A 18 -3.95 -16.16 -2.68
C PHE A 18 -3.67 -16.83 -4.03
N ARG A 19 -2.99 -16.16 -4.93
CA ARG A 19 -2.70 -16.63 -6.28
C ARG A 19 -1.23 -16.34 -6.64
N PRO A 20 -0.29 -17.16 -6.14
CA PRO A 20 1.16 -16.95 -6.36
C PRO A 20 1.56 -16.90 -7.82
N ASN A 21 0.82 -17.59 -8.69
CA ASN A 21 1.04 -17.56 -10.14
C ASN A 21 0.77 -16.19 -10.78
N LEU A 22 0.06 -15.30 -10.11
CA LEU A 22 -0.22 -13.94 -10.58
C LEU A 22 0.76 -12.89 -10.03
N ARG A 23 1.79 -13.30 -9.32
CA ARG A 23 2.72 -12.39 -8.62
C ARG A 23 3.28 -11.29 -9.51
N ASN A 24 3.64 -11.61 -10.75
CA ASN A 24 4.23 -10.67 -11.71
C ASN A 24 3.30 -10.39 -12.90
N GLU A 25 2.03 -10.72 -12.76
CA GLU A 25 1.03 -10.57 -13.83
C GLU A 25 0.19 -9.30 -13.60
N PRO A 26 -0.32 -8.67 -14.68
CA PRO A 26 -1.22 -7.54 -14.54
C PRO A 26 -2.56 -7.98 -13.97
N VAL A 27 -2.94 -7.39 -12.85
CA VAL A 27 -4.19 -7.63 -12.13
C VAL A 27 -4.94 -6.33 -11.95
N ILE A 28 -6.23 -6.34 -12.25
CA ILE A 28 -7.15 -5.25 -11.97
C ILE A 28 -8.33 -5.74 -11.15
N VAL A 29 -8.89 -4.85 -10.36
CA VAL A 29 -10.14 -5.07 -9.63
C VAL A 29 -11.16 -4.04 -10.10
N LEU A 30 -12.36 -4.51 -10.41
CA LEU A 30 -13.47 -3.68 -10.86
C LEU A 30 -14.31 -3.19 -9.70
N SER A 31 -15.03 -2.10 -9.90
CA SER A 31 -16.02 -1.57 -8.97
C SER A 31 -17.13 -2.59 -8.69
N ASN A 32 -17.94 -2.34 -7.66
CA ASN A 32 -18.99 -3.26 -7.22
C ASN A 32 -20.00 -3.65 -8.32
N ASN A 33 -20.21 -2.78 -9.29
CA ASN A 33 -21.06 -3.03 -10.47
C ASN A 33 -20.27 -3.49 -11.73
N ASP A 34 -19.01 -3.82 -11.57
CA ASP A 34 -18.09 -4.17 -12.66
C ASP A 34 -17.96 -3.10 -13.76
N GLY A 35 -18.26 -1.86 -13.43
CA GLY A 35 -18.30 -0.78 -14.42
C GLY A 35 -16.97 -0.12 -14.71
N CYS A 36 -16.10 -0.02 -13.74
CA CYS A 36 -14.80 0.64 -13.88
C CYS A 36 -13.71 0.04 -13.01
N VAL A 37 -12.46 0.34 -13.35
CA VAL A 37 -11.26 -0.10 -12.62
C VAL A 37 -11.10 0.72 -11.35
N ILE A 38 -11.05 0.06 -10.18
CA ILE A 38 -10.82 0.70 -8.89
C ILE A 38 -9.48 0.33 -8.26
N ALA A 39 -8.81 -0.70 -8.74
CA ALA A 39 -7.46 -1.06 -8.30
C ALA A 39 -6.68 -1.69 -9.45
N ARG A 40 -5.37 -1.46 -9.43
CA ARG A 40 -4.44 -1.92 -10.46
C ARG A 40 -3.15 -2.36 -9.82
N SER A 41 -2.62 -3.52 -10.24
CA SER A 41 -1.25 -3.91 -9.90
C SER A 41 -0.23 -3.00 -10.60
N PRO A 42 1.04 -2.97 -10.14
CA PRO A 42 2.10 -2.22 -10.84
C PRO A 42 2.22 -2.62 -12.32
N GLU A 43 2.07 -3.90 -12.63
CA GLU A 43 2.13 -4.43 -14.00
C GLU A 43 0.96 -3.89 -14.86
N ALA A 44 -0.24 -3.78 -14.27
CA ALA A 44 -1.39 -3.19 -14.94
C ALA A 44 -1.22 -1.68 -15.16
N LYS A 45 -0.63 -0.97 -14.20
CA LYS A 45 -0.28 0.46 -14.37
C LYS A 45 0.71 0.67 -15.51
N ALA A 46 1.69 -0.22 -15.65
CA ALA A 46 2.68 -0.17 -16.73
C ALA A 46 2.04 -0.35 -18.11
N LEU A 47 0.90 -1.02 -18.22
CA LEU A 47 0.12 -1.16 -19.44
C LEU A 47 -0.72 0.09 -19.80
N GLY A 48 -0.69 1.13 -18.95
CA GLY A 48 -1.44 2.36 -19.17
C GLY A 48 -2.89 2.32 -18.67
N ILE A 49 -3.28 1.31 -17.92
CA ILE A 49 -4.61 1.24 -17.31
C ILE A 49 -4.73 2.31 -16.21
N ARG A 50 -5.78 3.14 -16.29
CA ARG A 50 -6.00 4.27 -15.38
C ARG A 50 -7.05 3.93 -14.32
N MET A 51 -6.94 4.60 -13.18
CA MET A 51 -7.97 4.58 -12.15
C MET A 51 -9.28 5.14 -12.70
N GLY A 52 -10.38 4.43 -12.45
CA GLY A 52 -11.70 4.82 -12.94
C GLY A 52 -11.94 4.52 -14.41
N GLN A 53 -10.98 3.93 -15.12
CA GLN A 53 -11.15 3.59 -16.52
C GLN A 53 -12.33 2.63 -16.70
N PRO A 54 -13.25 2.90 -17.66
CA PRO A 54 -14.39 2.03 -17.90
C PRO A 54 -13.97 0.63 -18.32
N TRP A 55 -14.64 -0.39 -17.81
CA TRP A 55 -14.33 -1.78 -18.12
C TRP A 55 -14.39 -2.10 -19.60
N PHE A 56 -15.35 -1.53 -20.34
CA PHE A 56 -15.48 -1.80 -21.77
C PHE A 56 -14.23 -1.43 -22.58
N GLN A 57 -13.45 -0.44 -22.12
CA GLN A 57 -12.18 -0.06 -22.75
C GLN A 57 -11.06 -1.06 -22.43
N VAL A 58 -11.00 -1.54 -21.19
CA VAL A 58 -9.96 -2.48 -20.74
C VAL A 58 -10.23 -3.89 -21.27
N ARG A 59 -11.49 -4.26 -21.40
CA ARG A 59 -11.91 -5.58 -21.89
C ARG A 59 -11.32 -5.93 -23.27
N GLN A 60 -11.15 -4.93 -24.13
CA GLN A 60 -10.59 -5.14 -25.48
C GLN A 60 -9.13 -5.59 -25.43
N MET A 61 -8.36 -5.11 -24.45
CA MET A 61 -6.93 -5.45 -24.31
C MET A 61 -6.66 -6.63 -23.37
N ARG A 62 -7.68 -7.18 -22.74
CA ARG A 62 -7.54 -8.23 -21.71
C ARG A 62 -6.82 -9.48 -22.22
N LEU A 63 -7.24 -10.02 -23.34
CA LEU A 63 -6.68 -11.27 -23.90
C LEU A 63 -5.27 -11.05 -24.43
N GLU A 64 -5.07 -9.97 -25.16
CA GLU A 64 -3.79 -9.61 -25.77
C GLU A 64 -2.70 -9.35 -24.71
N LYS A 65 -3.05 -8.63 -23.65
CA LYS A 65 -2.12 -8.23 -22.59
C LYS A 65 -2.14 -9.17 -21.37
N LYS A 66 -2.90 -10.25 -21.41
CA LYS A 66 -3.03 -11.24 -20.33
C LYS A 66 -3.41 -10.61 -18.98
N ILE A 67 -4.39 -9.71 -18.99
CA ILE A 67 -4.85 -9.01 -17.79
C ILE A 67 -5.80 -9.92 -17.02
N HIS A 68 -5.53 -10.12 -15.74
CA HIS A 68 -6.39 -10.84 -14.82
C HIS A 68 -7.35 -9.86 -14.14
N VAL A 69 -8.64 -10.20 -14.18
CA VAL A 69 -9.71 -9.30 -13.76
C VAL A 69 -10.50 -9.94 -12.63
N PHE A 70 -10.72 -9.17 -11.57
CA PHE A 70 -11.50 -9.57 -10.42
C PHE A 70 -12.62 -8.56 -10.16
N SER A 71 -13.79 -9.05 -9.81
CA SER A 71 -14.82 -8.22 -9.20
C SER A 71 -14.43 -7.89 -7.75
N SER A 72 -14.96 -6.80 -7.19
CA SER A 72 -14.68 -6.40 -5.83
C SER A 72 -15.09 -7.46 -4.82
N ASN A 73 -14.19 -7.84 -3.94
CA ASN A 73 -14.44 -8.71 -2.80
C ASN A 73 -14.14 -7.95 -1.51
N TYR A 74 -15.06 -7.09 -1.10
CA TYR A 74 -14.87 -6.22 0.07
C TYR A 74 -14.69 -6.99 1.37
N ALA A 75 -15.31 -8.17 1.51
CA ALA A 75 -15.12 -9.04 2.68
C ALA A 75 -13.66 -9.50 2.78
N LEU A 76 -13.03 -9.90 1.68
CA LEU A 76 -11.61 -10.25 1.62
C LEU A 76 -10.73 -9.03 1.97
N TYR A 77 -10.99 -7.88 1.35
CA TYR A 77 -10.17 -6.68 1.54
C TYR A 77 -10.27 -6.17 2.97
N HIS A 78 -11.46 -6.19 3.55
CA HIS A 78 -11.65 -5.86 4.97
C HIS A 78 -10.89 -6.81 5.88
N SER A 79 -10.97 -8.10 5.65
CA SER A 79 -10.23 -9.13 6.42
C SER A 79 -8.71 -8.91 6.34
N MET A 80 -8.18 -8.63 5.15
CA MET A 80 -6.75 -8.36 4.96
C MET A 80 -6.32 -7.06 5.63
N SER A 81 -7.15 -6.03 5.58
CA SER A 81 -6.92 -4.77 6.30
C SER A 81 -6.82 -4.99 7.80
N GLN A 82 -7.72 -5.78 8.37
CA GLN A 82 -7.70 -6.15 9.79
C GLN A 82 -6.43 -6.91 10.18
N ARG A 83 -5.94 -7.78 9.32
CA ARG A 83 -4.68 -8.52 9.55
C ARG A 83 -3.48 -7.58 9.56
N VAL A 84 -3.39 -6.65 8.64
CA VAL A 84 -2.33 -5.63 8.62
C VAL A 84 -2.39 -4.79 9.89
N MET A 85 -3.59 -4.35 10.27
CA MET A 85 -3.81 -3.59 11.51
C MET A 85 -3.29 -4.34 12.74
N ALA A 86 -3.63 -5.62 12.87
CA ALA A 86 -3.18 -6.47 13.98
C ALA A 86 -1.64 -6.59 14.04
N VAL A 87 -0.98 -6.73 12.89
CA VAL A 87 0.49 -6.75 12.82
C VAL A 87 1.08 -5.43 13.29
N LEU A 88 0.56 -4.31 12.81
CA LEU A 88 1.04 -2.97 13.21
C LEU A 88 0.81 -2.71 14.69
N GLU A 89 -0.34 -3.08 15.24
CA GLU A 89 -0.66 -2.95 16.67
C GLU A 89 0.26 -3.80 17.56
N SER A 90 0.70 -4.96 17.07
CA SER A 90 1.64 -5.80 17.81
C SER A 90 3.04 -5.20 17.94
N LEU A 91 3.40 -4.28 17.05
CA LEU A 91 4.74 -3.68 16.95
C LEU A 91 4.79 -2.22 17.36
N SER A 92 3.64 -1.58 17.51
CA SER A 92 3.52 -0.14 17.73
C SER A 92 2.56 0.18 18.87
N PRO A 93 2.85 1.20 19.70
CA PRO A 93 2.01 1.50 20.87
C PRO A 93 0.66 2.11 20.50
N ALA A 94 0.55 2.79 19.36
CA ALA A 94 -0.68 3.43 18.94
C ALA A 94 -0.80 3.43 17.42
N VAL A 95 -1.83 2.75 16.91
CA VAL A 95 -2.17 2.68 15.48
C VAL A 95 -3.58 3.20 15.30
N GLU A 96 -3.77 4.11 14.34
CA GLU A 96 -5.05 4.72 14.02
C GLU A 96 -5.39 4.42 12.56
N PRO A 97 -6.48 3.68 12.28
CA PRO A 97 -6.92 3.47 10.90
C PRO A 97 -7.39 4.79 10.30
N TYR A 98 -6.88 5.13 9.12
CA TYR A 98 -7.27 6.30 8.35
C TYR A 98 -8.18 5.93 7.18
N SER A 99 -7.87 4.83 6.52
CA SER A 99 -8.72 4.21 5.50
C SER A 99 -8.51 2.69 5.52
N ILE A 100 -9.09 1.97 4.58
CA ILE A 100 -8.96 0.51 4.51
C ILE A 100 -7.51 0.05 4.25
N ASP A 101 -6.71 0.89 3.62
CA ASP A 101 -5.34 0.61 3.22
C ASP A 101 -4.31 1.59 3.80
N GLU A 102 -4.74 2.56 4.60
CA GLU A 102 -3.87 3.55 5.23
C GLU A 102 -4.03 3.57 6.75
N MET A 103 -2.94 3.51 7.48
CA MET A 103 -2.90 3.55 8.94
C MET A 103 -1.87 4.57 9.42
N PHE A 104 -2.26 5.44 10.34
CA PHE A 104 -1.30 6.28 11.06
C PHE A 104 -0.75 5.55 12.29
N ILE A 105 0.53 5.73 12.53
CA ILE A 105 1.24 5.17 13.68
C ILE A 105 1.85 6.34 14.46
N ASP A 106 1.52 6.42 15.74
CA ASP A 106 2.11 7.43 16.63
C ASP A 106 3.46 6.91 17.14
N LEU A 107 4.53 7.58 16.76
CA LEU A 107 5.90 7.22 17.14
C LEU A 107 6.42 8.01 18.35
N ARG A 108 5.57 8.76 19.04
CA ARG A 108 5.99 9.48 20.24
C ARG A 108 6.42 8.47 21.31
N GLY A 109 7.65 8.62 21.79
CA GLY A 109 8.27 7.73 22.77
C GLY A 109 9.12 6.60 22.18
N ILE A 110 8.99 6.27 20.89
CA ILE A 110 9.81 5.24 20.22
C ILE A 110 11.08 5.84 19.60
N ASN A 111 10.97 7.03 19.03
CA ASN A 111 12.04 7.72 18.29
C ASN A 111 13.32 8.01 19.10
N HIS A 112 13.29 7.82 20.41
CA HIS A 112 14.49 7.90 21.26
C HIS A 112 15.30 6.62 21.32
N CYS A 113 14.70 5.50 20.92
CA CYS A 113 15.30 4.17 21.05
C CYS A 113 15.78 3.59 19.71
N ILE A 114 15.10 3.93 18.61
CA ILE A 114 15.33 3.36 17.28
C ILE A 114 15.19 4.47 16.23
N SER A 115 16.01 4.42 15.16
CA SER A 115 15.82 5.37 14.07
C SER A 115 14.46 5.16 13.38
N PRO A 116 13.77 6.24 12.97
CA PRO A 116 12.46 6.12 12.29
C PRO A 116 12.52 5.24 11.04
N GLU A 117 13.55 5.38 10.23
CA GLU A 117 13.75 4.60 9.00
C GLU A 117 13.89 3.11 9.31
N PHE A 118 14.68 2.76 10.31
CA PHE A 118 14.87 1.38 10.72
C PHE A 118 13.57 0.76 11.20
N PHE A 119 12.82 1.50 12.01
CA PHE A 119 11.50 1.07 12.49
C PHE A 119 10.51 0.87 11.34
N GLY A 120 10.48 1.79 10.37
CA GLY A 120 9.66 1.66 9.16
C GLY A 120 10.00 0.41 8.37
N HIS A 121 11.27 0.11 8.17
CA HIS A 121 11.68 -1.11 7.49
C HIS A 121 11.28 -2.37 8.25
N GLN A 122 11.39 -2.38 9.58
CA GLN A 122 10.92 -3.51 10.40
C GLN A 122 9.42 -3.75 10.23
N LEU A 123 8.61 -2.70 10.27
CA LEU A 123 7.16 -2.80 10.06
C LEU A 123 6.83 -3.39 8.68
N ARG A 124 7.48 -2.89 7.64
CA ARG A 124 7.27 -3.38 6.27
C ARG A 124 7.61 -4.86 6.13
N GLU A 125 8.75 -5.29 6.65
CA GLU A 125 9.17 -6.70 6.59
C GLU A 125 8.20 -7.60 7.35
N GLN A 126 7.74 -7.17 8.51
CA GLN A 126 6.83 -7.95 9.32
C GLN A 126 5.45 -8.08 8.66
N VAL A 127 4.92 -7.00 8.11
CA VAL A 127 3.66 -7.02 7.36
C VAL A 127 3.78 -7.94 6.15
N LYS A 128 4.86 -7.82 5.38
CA LYS A 128 5.11 -8.69 4.24
C LYS A 128 5.20 -10.17 4.63
N SER A 129 5.93 -10.46 5.70
CA SER A 129 6.12 -11.84 6.18
C SER A 129 4.82 -12.48 6.63
N TRP A 130 3.96 -11.75 7.35
CA TRP A 130 2.76 -12.30 7.97
C TRP A 130 1.51 -12.20 7.09
N THR A 131 1.45 -11.25 6.18
CA THR A 131 0.28 -11.03 5.32
C THR A 131 0.52 -11.24 3.84
N GLY A 132 1.77 -11.21 3.39
CA GLY A 132 2.13 -11.22 1.97
C GLY A 132 1.95 -9.88 1.27
N LEU A 133 1.46 -8.85 1.96
CA LEU A 133 1.25 -7.52 1.42
C LEU A 133 2.49 -6.65 1.60
N THR A 134 2.72 -5.75 0.64
CA THR A 134 3.76 -4.73 0.74
C THR A 134 3.13 -3.37 1.02
N MET A 135 3.85 -2.51 1.71
CA MET A 135 3.41 -1.15 2.01
C MET A 135 4.54 -0.14 1.84
N GLY A 136 4.16 1.13 1.64
CA GLY A 136 5.07 2.27 1.72
C GLY A 136 4.83 3.04 3.01
N GLU A 137 5.88 3.62 3.57
CA GLU A 137 5.80 4.39 4.80
C GLU A 137 6.40 5.77 4.66
N GLY A 138 5.64 6.77 5.08
CA GLY A 138 6.12 8.12 5.26
C GLY A 138 6.16 8.50 6.73
N ILE A 139 7.29 8.96 7.21
CA ILE A 139 7.50 9.34 8.62
C ILE A 139 7.85 10.82 8.69
N ALA A 140 7.16 11.56 9.56
CA ALA A 140 7.37 13.00 9.68
C ALA A 140 6.86 13.52 11.04
N PRO A 141 7.22 14.75 11.41
CA PRO A 141 6.75 15.37 12.66
C PRO A 141 5.23 15.55 12.74
N THR A 142 4.54 15.69 11.60
CA THR A 142 3.08 15.85 11.54
C THR A 142 2.45 14.82 10.60
N LYS A 143 1.15 14.53 10.79
CA LYS A 143 0.38 13.64 9.91
C LYS A 143 0.37 14.11 8.46
N THR A 144 0.24 15.42 8.20
CA THR A 144 0.26 15.99 6.86
C THR A 144 1.60 15.76 6.16
N LEU A 145 2.71 16.00 6.85
CA LEU A 145 4.04 15.74 6.30
C LEU A 145 4.31 14.26 6.12
N ALA A 146 3.79 13.40 7.00
CA ALA A 146 3.87 11.95 6.84
C ALA A 146 3.17 11.49 5.55
N LYS A 147 2.04 12.09 5.19
CA LYS A 147 1.37 11.86 3.91
C LYS A 147 2.24 12.24 2.71
N SER A 148 2.88 13.40 2.77
CA SER A 148 3.80 13.84 1.70
C SER A 148 5.00 12.92 1.57
N ALA A 149 5.57 12.49 2.70
CA ALA A 149 6.68 11.53 2.73
C ALA A 149 6.26 10.18 2.15
N GLN A 150 5.07 9.69 2.49
CA GLN A 150 4.55 8.44 1.95
C GLN A 150 4.33 8.53 0.44
N TRP A 151 3.79 9.64 -0.06
CA TRP A 151 3.67 9.86 -1.51
C TRP A 151 5.03 9.76 -2.21
N ALA A 152 6.09 10.28 -1.60
CA ALA A 152 7.44 10.20 -2.14
C ALA A 152 7.93 8.76 -2.31
N THR A 153 7.50 7.82 -1.47
CA THR A 153 7.88 6.40 -1.61
C THR A 153 7.39 5.79 -2.92
N LYS A 154 6.26 6.29 -3.45
CA LYS A 154 5.68 5.82 -4.72
C LYS A 154 6.38 6.43 -5.93
N GLN A 155 6.98 7.61 -5.79
CA GLN A 155 7.64 8.33 -6.89
C GLN A 155 9.10 7.90 -7.08
N TRP A 156 9.78 7.61 -5.98
CA TRP A 156 11.22 7.36 -5.97
C TRP A 156 11.59 6.00 -5.37
N PRO A 157 11.83 4.97 -6.22
CA PRO A 157 12.18 3.62 -5.77
C PRO A 157 13.45 3.53 -4.91
N GLN A 158 14.36 4.53 -5.03
CA GLN A 158 15.59 4.58 -4.24
C GLN A 158 15.36 4.64 -2.73
N PHE A 159 14.18 5.08 -2.29
CA PHE A 159 13.84 5.11 -0.86
C PHE A 159 13.45 3.74 -0.29
N SER A 160 13.40 2.70 -1.13
CA SER A 160 13.06 1.34 -0.69
C SER A 160 11.75 1.27 0.11
N GLY A 161 10.83 2.19 -0.19
CA GLY A 161 9.48 2.24 0.40
C GLY A 161 9.37 2.89 1.78
N VAL A 162 10.44 3.48 2.32
CA VAL A 162 10.39 4.25 3.58
C VAL A 162 11.04 5.62 3.37
N VAL A 163 10.30 6.68 3.68
CA VAL A 163 10.82 8.05 3.67
C VAL A 163 10.57 8.68 5.03
N ALA A 164 11.62 9.11 5.70
CA ALA A 164 11.52 9.86 6.95
C ALA A 164 11.96 11.31 6.73
N LEU A 165 11.08 12.26 7.02
CA LEU A 165 11.36 13.69 7.02
C LEU A 165 11.75 14.12 8.43
N THR A 166 13.02 14.38 8.64
CA THR A 166 13.58 14.90 9.89
C THR A 166 13.90 16.40 9.75
N ALA A 167 14.23 17.04 10.83
CA ALA A 167 14.67 18.44 10.80
C ALA A 167 15.92 18.65 9.92
N GLU A 168 16.74 17.62 9.79
CA GLU A 168 18.01 17.68 9.04
C GLU A 168 17.83 17.50 7.52
N ASN A 169 16.82 16.74 7.07
CA ASN A 169 16.63 16.42 5.66
C ASN A 169 15.40 17.07 5.01
N ARG A 170 14.66 17.88 5.77
CA ARG A 170 13.41 18.50 5.32
C ARG A 170 13.57 19.46 4.12
N ASN A 171 14.76 19.98 3.90
CA ASN A 171 15.06 20.97 2.86
C ASN A 171 15.87 20.39 1.67
N ARG A 172 15.99 19.09 1.58
CA ARG A 172 16.61 18.38 0.46
C ARG A 172 15.55 17.73 -0.40
#